data_ddbb0f2b9eccbd2f01a0e89c4c8ef579
#
_entry.id   ddbb0f2b9eccbd2f01a0e89c4c8ef579
#
_cell.length_a   1.000
_cell.length_b   1.000
_cell.length_c   1.000
_cell.angle_alpha   90.00
_cell.angle_beta   90.00
_cell.angle_gamma   90.00
#
_symmetry.space_group_name_H-M   'P 1'
#
loop_
_entity.id
_entity.type
_entity.pdbx_description
1 polymer ?
#
loop_
_entity_poly.entity_id
_entity_poly.type
_entity_poly.pdbx_seq_one_letter_code
_entity_poly.pdbx_strand_id
1 'polypeptide(L)'
;MTDAATVTIRPATTADAVRLAALLTDEGYPAGETDLAARIERFSTPDSHVLVAEASGEVIGFIAFHLIPRFETDERFARIVALVVDPGVRERGIGKRLMADAERVAADGGAAFLEVTSGHHRPEARKLFEALGYDAGLAAYLRKRP
;
A
#
# COMPACT_ATOMS: atom_id res chain seq x y z
N MET A 1 12.46 -11.55 -17.76
CA MET A 1 13.03 -10.89 -16.60
C MET A 1 12.24 -9.62 -16.30
N THR A 2 11.83 -9.46 -15.07
CA THR A 2 11.01 -8.32 -14.65
C THR A 2 11.89 -7.21 -14.09
N ASP A 3 11.72 -5.98 -14.59
CA ASP A 3 12.30 -4.81 -13.97
C ASP A 3 11.23 -3.71 -13.80
N ALA A 4 11.54 -2.66 -13.07
CA ALA A 4 10.58 -1.61 -12.76
C ALA A 4 10.05 -0.88 -13.99
N ALA A 5 10.81 -0.83 -15.08
CA ALA A 5 10.41 -0.15 -16.31
C ALA A 5 9.28 -0.88 -17.05
N THR A 6 9.12 -2.19 -16.82
CA THR A 6 8.07 -2.98 -17.46
C THR A 6 6.85 -3.20 -16.57
N VAL A 7 6.83 -2.58 -15.40
CA VAL A 7 5.76 -2.74 -14.42
C VAL A 7 4.63 -1.74 -14.70
N THR A 8 3.40 -2.24 -14.67
CA THR A 8 2.19 -1.42 -14.75
C THR A 8 1.55 -1.34 -13.38
N ILE A 9 1.18 -0.13 -12.96
CA ILE A 9 0.42 0.08 -11.73
C ILE A 9 -1.04 0.33 -12.12
N ARG A 10 -1.94 -0.41 -11.50
CA ARG A 10 -3.37 -0.29 -11.78
C ARG A 10 -4.20 -0.57 -10.53
N PRO A 11 -5.47 -0.15 -10.49
CA PRO A 11 -6.37 -0.53 -9.40
C PRO A 11 -6.54 -2.05 -9.33
N ALA A 12 -6.65 -2.57 -8.11
CA ALA A 12 -6.95 -3.98 -7.90
C ALA A 12 -8.41 -4.30 -8.26
N THR A 13 -8.64 -5.52 -8.71
CA THR A 13 -9.99 -6.07 -8.87
C THR A 13 -10.09 -7.37 -8.09
N THR A 14 -11.31 -7.91 -7.96
CA THR A 14 -11.50 -9.17 -7.24
C THR A 14 -10.78 -10.34 -7.93
N ALA A 15 -10.45 -10.22 -9.21
CA ALA A 15 -9.64 -11.20 -9.92
C ALA A 15 -8.20 -11.30 -9.35
N ASP A 16 -7.76 -10.28 -8.63
CA ASP A 16 -6.43 -10.27 -8.01
C ASP A 16 -6.40 -10.93 -6.63
N ALA A 17 -7.55 -11.36 -6.10
CA ALA A 17 -7.68 -11.83 -4.72
C ALA A 17 -6.76 -13.01 -4.39
N VAL A 18 -6.64 -13.98 -5.31
CA VAL A 18 -5.77 -15.15 -5.11
C VAL A 18 -4.33 -14.72 -4.89
N ARG A 19 -3.84 -13.84 -5.75
CA ARG A 19 -2.44 -13.40 -5.70
C ARG A 19 -2.17 -12.51 -4.49
N LEU A 20 -3.09 -11.61 -4.15
CA LEU A 20 -2.95 -10.77 -2.96
C LEU A 20 -2.97 -11.61 -1.69
N ALA A 21 -3.80 -12.65 -1.64
CA ALA A 21 -3.83 -13.57 -0.52
C ALA A 21 -2.47 -14.27 -0.33
N ALA A 22 -1.86 -14.72 -1.42
CA ALA A 22 -0.54 -15.35 -1.38
C ALA A 22 0.53 -14.38 -0.86
N LEU A 23 0.54 -13.15 -1.36
CA LEU A 23 1.50 -12.14 -0.94
C LEU A 23 1.36 -11.80 0.55
N LEU A 24 0.14 -11.65 1.05
CA LEU A 24 -0.11 -11.39 2.46
C LEU A 24 0.30 -12.56 3.35
N THR A 25 -0.01 -13.77 2.92
CA THR A 25 0.35 -14.97 3.66
C THR A 25 1.88 -15.07 3.80
N ASP A 26 2.61 -14.79 2.73
CA ASP A 26 4.08 -14.77 2.77
C ASP A 26 4.64 -13.71 3.72
N GLU A 27 3.93 -12.60 3.91
CA GLU A 27 4.32 -11.55 4.85
C GLU A 27 3.96 -11.87 6.31
N GLY A 28 3.29 -12.98 6.56
CA GLY A 28 2.89 -13.36 7.91
C GLY A 28 1.46 -13.00 8.28
N TYR A 29 0.64 -12.64 7.31
CA TYR A 29 -0.78 -12.33 7.49
C TYR A 29 -1.64 -13.33 6.71
N PRO A 30 -1.85 -14.54 7.25
CA PRO A 30 -2.57 -15.59 6.52
C PRO A 30 -3.96 -15.13 6.09
N ALA A 31 -4.27 -15.34 4.83
CA ALA A 31 -5.57 -14.98 4.25
C ALA A 31 -5.82 -15.85 3.02
N GLY A 32 -7.09 -16.12 2.75
CA GLY A 32 -7.52 -16.85 1.57
C GLY A 32 -8.12 -15.92 0.52
N GLU A 33 -8.46 -16.49 -0.62
CA GLU A 33 -9.06 -15.76 -1.73
C GLU A 33 -10.34 -15.04 -1.34
N THR A 34 -11.24 -15.73 -0.63
CA THR A 34 -12.52 -15.17 -0.21
C THR A 34 -12.34 -13.95 0.70
N ASP A 35 -11.35 -14.00 1.61
CA ASP A 35 -11.05 -12.89 2.49
C ASP A 35 -10.61 -11.68 1.67
N LEU A 36 -9.72 -11.88 0.71
CA LEU A 36 -9.18 -10.79 -0.08
C LEU A 36 -10.21 -10.21 -1.05
N ALA A 37 -11.05 -11.05 -1.65
CA ALA A 37 -12.13 -10.56 -2.50
C ALA A 37 -13.04 -9.61 -1.71
N ALA A 38 -13.41 -9.97 -0.50
CA ALA A 38 -14.23 -9.12 0.37
C ALA A 38 -13.50 -7.82 0.75
N ARG A 39 -12.20 -7.90 1.04
CA ARG A 39 -11.40 -6.71 1.38
C ARG A 39 -11.27 -5.76 0.19
N ILE A 40 -11.03 -6.28 -1.00
CA ILE A 40 -10.96 -5.48 -2.22
C ILE A 40 -12.28 -4.75 -2.44
N GLU A 41 -13.41 -5.42 -2.26
CA GLU A 41 -14.72 -4.79 -2.38
C GLU A 41 -14.91 -3.67 -1.34
N ARG A 42 -14.47 -3.87 -0.10
CA ARG A 42 -14.55 -2.83 0.92
C ARG A 42 -13.70 -1.60 0.60
N PHE A 43 -12.66 -1.77 -0.21
CA PHE A 43 -11.82 -0.66 -0.65
C PHE A 43 -12.31 -0.02 -1.95
N SER A 44 -13.41 -0.49 -2.52
CA SER A 44 -13.98 0.04 -3.76
C SER A 44 -14.87 1.24 -3.48
N THR A 45 -14.31 2.26 -2.85
CA THR A 45 -14.98 3.53 -2.53
C THR A 45 -14.13 4.67 -3.07
N PRO A 46 -14.68 5.88 -3.23
CA PRO A 46 -13.88 7.01 -3.69
C PRO A 46 -12.70 7.36 -2.79
N ASP A 47 -12.79 7.01 -1.50
CA ASP A 47 -11.78 7.38 -0.50
C ASP A 47 -10.87 6.23 -0.10
N SER A 48 -10.99 5.07 -0.73
CA SER A 48 -10.18 3.90 -0.41
C SER A 48 -9.61 3.32 -1.69
N HIS A 49 -8.34 2.93 -1.66
CA HIS A 49 -7.65 2.49 -2.86
C HIS A 49 -6.76 1.28 -2.59
N VAL A 50 -6.76 0.34 -3.52
CA VAL A 50 -5.74 -0.71 -3.60
C VAL A 50 -5.16 -0.65 -5.01
N LEU A 51 -3.86 -0.42 -5.11
CA LEU A 51 -3.14 -0.44 -6.39
C LEU A 51 -2.26 -1.66 -6.42
N VAL A 52 -2.21 -2.33 -7.58
CA VAL A 52 -1.32 -3.47 -7.78
C VAL A 52 -0.26 -3.13 -8.80
N ALA A 53 0.92 -3.72 -8.61
CA ALA A 53 1.99 -3.69 -9.58
C ALA A 53 1.95 -4.99 -10.36
N GLU A 54 1.79 -4.91 -11.66
CA GLU A 54 1.69 -6.07 -12.55
C GLU A 54 2.84 -6.07 -13.54
N ALA A 55 3.47 -7.24 -13.69
CA ALA A 55 4.53 -7.44 -14.65
C ALA A 55 4.34 -8.80 -15.31
N SER A 56 4.36 -8.81 -16.64
CA SER A 56 4.20 -10.05 -17.42
C SER A 56 2.94 -10.83 -17.05
N GLY A 57 1.86 -10.12 -16.78
CA GLY A 57 0.57 -10.73 -16.44
C GLY A 57 0.45 -11.19 -14.99
N GLU A 58 1.44 -10.96 -14.16
CA GLU A 58 1.44 -11.37 -12.75
C GLU A 58 1.52 -10.18 -11.82
N VAL A 59 0.70 -10.18 -10.75
CA VAL A 59 0.79 -9.18 -9.69
C VAL A 59 1.98 -9.51 -8.79
N ILE A 60 2.89 -8.55 -8.65
CA ILE A 60 4.13 -8.70 -7.90
C ILE A 60 4.21 -7.81 -6.67
N GLY A 61 3.18 -7.01 -6.42
CA GLY A 61 3.10 -6.18 -5.23
C GLY A 61 1.81 -5.39 -5.21
N PHE A 62 1.51 -4.80 -4.05
CA PHE A 62 0.33 -3.94 -3.93
C PHE A 62 0.52 -2.92 -2.81
N ILE A 63 -0.29 -1.87 -2.87
CA ILE A 63 -0.38 -0.85 -1.83
C ILE A 63 -1.86 -0.54 -1.57
N ALA A 64 -2.22 -0.41 -0.31
CA ALA A 64 -3.58 -0.05 0.10
C ALA A 64 -3.53 1.20 0.98
N PHE A 65 -4.44 2.13 0.74
CA PHE A 65 -4.48 3.38 1.48
C PHE A 65 -5.87 3.99 1.49
N HIS A 66 -6.08 4.90 2.42
CA HIS A 66 -7.34 5.64 2.57
C HIS A 66 -7.08 7.13 2.52
N LEU A 67 -8.06 7.87 2.00
CA LEU A 67 -8.12 9.32 2.13
C LEU A 67 -9.04 9.62 3.31
N ILE A 68 -8.54 10.36 4.27
CA ILE A 68 -9.21 10.57 5.56
C ILE A 68 -9.40 12.08 5.79
N PRO A 69 -10.63 12.55 6.06
CA PRO A 69 -10.83 13.94 6.41
C PRO A 69 -10.36 14.20 7.83
N ARG A 70 -9.78 15.38 8.05
CA ARG A 70 -9.45 15.84 9.38
C ARG A 70 -10.66 16.58 9.97
N PHE A 71 -10.74 16.62 11.27
CA PHE A 71 -11.82 17.37 11.91
C PHE A 71 -11.38 18.78 12.33
N GLU A 72 -10.11 18.95 12.68
CA GLU A 72 -9.54 20.22 13.12
C GLU A 72 -9.24 21.20 11.99
N THR A 73 -9.27 20.74 10.75
CA THR A 73 -9.07 21.55 9.53
C THR A 73 -9.95 21.01 8.42
N ASP A 74 -10.00 21.72 7.28
CA ASP A 74 -10.68 21.25 6.09
C ASP A 74 -9.81 20.31 5.23
N GLU A 75 -8.61 20.02 5.67
CA GLU A 75 -7.69 19.16 4.95
C GLU A 75 -8.06 17.69 5.04
N ARG A 76 -7.63 16.95 4.03
CA ARG A 76 -7.62 15.48 4.05
C ARG A 76 -6.17 15.02 4.07
N PHE A 77 -5.95 13.80 4.50
CA PHE A 77 -4.64 13.16 4.39
C PHE A 77 -4.82 11.70 3.95
N ALA A 78 -3.77 11.10 3.45
CA ALA A 78 -3.79 9.69 3.07
C ALA A 78 -3.05 8.86 4.11
N ARG A 79 -3.62 7.71 4.47
CA ARG A 79 -2.95 6.75 5.33
C ARG A 79 -2.70 5.47 4.57
N ILE A 80 -1.42 5.11 4.46
CA ILE A 80 -1.02 3.85 3.84
C ILE A 80 -1.15 2.77 4.91
N VAL A 81 -1.98 1.76 4.62
CA VAL A 81 -2.27 0.70 5.58
C VAL A 81 -1.62 -0.63 5.21
N ALA A 82 -1.15 -0.77 3.97
CA ALA A 82 -0.40 -1.95 3.55
C ALA A 82 0.49 -1.63 2.36
N LEU A 83 1.68 -2.18 2.36
CA LEU A 83 2.59 -2.17 1.20
C LEU A 83 3.33 -3.51 1.23
N VAL A 84 3.10 -4.31 0.21
CA VAL A 84 3.68 -5.65 0.11
C VAL A 84 4.27 -5.83 -1.28
N VAL A 85 5.49 -6.33 -1.36
CA VAL A 85 6.17 -6.64 -2.61
C VAL A 85 6.64 -8.09 -2.54
N ASP A 86 6.47 -8.83 -3.64
CA ASP A 86 6.93 -10.20 -3.74
C ASP A 86 8.42 -10.28 -3.39
N PRO A 87 8.83 -11.16 -2.45
CA PRO A 87 10.24 -11.29 -2.08
C PRO A 87 11.17 -11.59 -3.26
N GLY A 88 10.68 -12.27 -4.30
CA GLY A 88 11.47 -12.60 -5.46
C GLY A 88 11.85 -11.42 -6.35
N VAL A 89 11.18 -10.28 -6.18
CA VAL A 89 11.43 -9.08 -6.98
C VAL A 89 11.71 -7.84 -6.15
N ARG A 90 12.00 -8.00 -4.86
CA ARG A 90 12.41 -6.90 -4.00
C ARG A 90 13.70 -6.27 -4.51
N GLU A 91 13.92 -5.00 -4.18
CA GLU A 91 15.10 -4.22 -4.60
C GLU A 91 15.11 -3.85 -6.10
N ARG A 92 13.99 -4.08 -6.80
CA ARG A 92 13.83 -3.67 -8.21
C ARG A 92 13.02 -2.38 -8.35
N GLY A 93 12.81 -1.66 -7.25
CA GLY A 93 12.10 -0.40 -7.28
C GLY A 93 10.58 -0.52 -7.33
N ILE A 94 10.01 -1.71 -7.08
CA ILE A 94 8.56 -1.93 -7.13
C ILE A 94 7.85 -1.17 -6.01
N GLY A 95 8.36 -1.25 -4.78
CA GLY A 95 7.81 -0.50 -3.65
C GLY A 95 7.84 1.00 -3.89
N LYS A 96 8.93 1.49 -4.46
CA LYS A 96 9.07 2.91 -4.82
C LYS A 96 8.05 3.34 -5.87
N ARG A 97 7.80 2.49 -6.88
CA ARG A 97 6.79 2.75 -7.91
C ARG A 97 5.38 2.79 -7.32
N LEU A 98 5.06 1.82 -6.46
CA LEU A 98 3.76 1.78 -5.78
C LEU A 98 3.55 3.02 -4.91
N MET A 99 4.56 3.42 -4.16
CA MET A 99 4.51 4.64 -3.35
C MET A 99 4.30 5.88 -4.21
N ALA A 100 5.04 6.02 -5.30
CA ALA A 100 4.91 7.17 -6.18
C ALA A 100 3.50 7.29 -6.76
N ASP A 101 2.90 6.18 -7.19
CA ASP A 101 1.54 6.19 -7.71
C ASP A 101 0.51 6.45 -6.61
N ALA A 102 0.70 5.91 -5.42
CA ALA A 102 -0.17 6.20 -4.28
C ALA A 102 -0.12 7.69 -3.92
N GLU A 103 1.06 8.29 -3.90
CA GLU A 103 1.24 9.71 -3.63
C GLU A 103 0.53 10.57 -4.67
N ARG A 104 0.61 10.20 -5.94
CA ARG A 104 -0.08 10.89 -7.02
C ARG A 104 -1.60 10.80 -6.87
N VAL A 105 -2.13 9.61 -6.62
CA VAL A 105 -3.57 9.40 -6.42
C VAL A 105 -4.04 10.16 -5.19
N ALA A 106 -3.28 10.14 -4.11
CA ALA A 106 -3.61 10.88 -2.89
C ALA A 106 -3.64 12.38 -3.12
N ALA A 107 -2.64 12.92 -3.83
CA ALA A 107 -2.58 14.35 -4.16
C ALA A 107 -3.77 14.77 -5.04
N ASP A 108 -4.10 13.97 -6.05
CA ASP A 108 -5.25 14.21 -6.92
C ASP A 108 -6.55 14.17 -6.13
N GLY A 109 -6.61 13.38 -5.06
CA GLY A 109 -7.75 13.30 -4.16
C GLY A 109 -7.79 14.37 -3.07
N GLY A 110 -6.86 15.32 -3.09
CA GLY A 110 -6.83 16.45 -2.15
C GLY A 110 -6.10 16.19 -0.85
N ALA A 111 -5.26 15.15 -0.77
CA ALA A 111 -4.47 14.90 0.43
C ALA A 111 -3.38 15.95 0.61
N ALA A 112 -3.33 16.55 1.81
CA ALA A 112 -2.29 17.51 2.16
C ALA A 112 -0.97 16.83 2.51
N PHE A 113 -1.04 15.59 3.01
CA PHE A 113 0.13 14.79 3.35
C PHE A 113 -0.24 13.31 3.40
N LEU A 114 0.77 12.46 3.48
CA LEU A 114 0.59 11.02 3.64
C LEU A 114 1.25 10.56 4.93
N GLU A 115 0.65 9.57 5.55
CA GLU A 115 1.20 8.89 6.72
C GLU A 115 1.32 7.40 6.44
N VAL A 116 2.30 6.77 7.05
CA VAL A 116 2.47 5.33 7.01
C VAL A 116 2.90 4.84 8.39
N THR A 117 2.39 3.68 8.80
CA THR A 117 2.87 3.01 9.99
C THR A 117 3.81 1.90 9.57
N SER A 118 4.99 1.87 10.20
CA SER A 118 5.99 0.82 9.96
C SER A 118 6.26 0.11 11.27
N GLY A 119 6.10 -1.21 11.28
CA GLY A 119 6.42 -2.02 12.45
C GLY A 119 7.91 -2.02 12.73
N HIS A 120 8.30 -2.08 14.00
CA HIS A 120 9.69 -2.13 14.41
C HIS A 120 10.44 -3.33 13.83
N HIS A 121 9.72 -4.40 13.54
CA HIS A 121 10.29 -5.63 12.98
C HIS A 121 10.48 -5.57 11.45
N ARG A 122 10.27 -4.41 10.84
CA ARG A 122 10.36 -4.24 9.37
C ARG A 122 11.31 -3.10 8.99
N PRO A 123 12.61 -3.25 9.27
CA PRO A 123 13.57 -2.18 9.02
C PRO A 123 13.72 -1.82 7.54
N GLU A 124 13.49 -2.78 6.64
CA GLU A 124 13.58 -2.53 5.20
C GLU A 124 12.49 -1.58 4.72
N ALA A 125 11.26 -1.76 5.22
CA ALA A 125 10.17 -0.87 4.89
C ALA A 125 10.47 0.55 5.40
N ARG A 126 11.00 0.66 6.61
CA ARG A 126 11.37 1.95 7.18
C ARG A 126 12.43 2.65 6.34
N LYS A 127 13.45 1.93 5.87
CA LYS A 127 14.47 2.50 5.00
C LYS A 127 13.87 3.05 3.71
N LEU A 128 12.92 2.33 3.11
CA LEU A 128 12.24 2.79 1.92
C LEU A 128 11.52 4.12 2.18
N PHE A 129 10.73 4.20 3.26
CA PHE A 129 9.99 5.41 3.57
C PHE A 129 10.91 6.59 3.86
N GLU A 130 11.97 6.38 4.61
CA GLU A 130 12.96 7.44 4.89
C GLU A 130 13.63 7.92 3.59
N ALA A 131 13.98 6.99 2.70
CA ALA A 131 14.58 7.33 1.41
C ALA A 131 13.63 8.13 0.53
N LEU A 132 12.31 7.96 0.70
CA LEU A 132 11.28 8.70 -0.04
C LEU A 132 10.91 10.03 0.62
N GLY A 133 11.59 10.41 1.70
CA GLY A 133 11.38 11.70 2.36
C GLY A 133 10.33 11.67 3.48
N TYR A 134 9.92 10.50 3.92
CA TYR A 134 9.00 10.40 5.05
C TYR A 134 9.75 10.66 6.34
N ASP A 135 9.18 11.54 7.16
CA ASP A 135 9.78 11.99 8.40
C ASP A 135 9.26 11.15 9.57
N ALA A 136 10.18 10.49 10.28
CA ALA A 136 9.83 9.69 11.45
C ALA A 136 9.73 10.59 12.69
N GLY A 137 8.86 10.22 13.62
CA GLY A 137 8.75 10.91 14.90
C GLY A 137 7.80 12.09 14.95
N LEU A 138 7.06 12.36 13.87
CA LEU A 138 6.06 13.43 13.86
C LEU A 138 4.78 13.02 14.59
N ALA A 139 4.54 11.71 14.77
CA ALA A 139 3.35 11.20 15.42
C ALA A 139 3.67 9.95 16.23
N ALA A 140 2.91 9.72 17.28
CA ALA A 140 2.98 8.50 18.07
C ALA A 140 1.66 7.73 17.89
N TYR A 141 1.75 6.41 17.82
CA TYR A 141 0.58 5.55 17.68
C TYR A 141 0.39 4.76 18.95
N LEU A 142 -0.82 4.86 19.49
CA LEU A 142 -1.24 4.13 20.67
C LEU A 142 -2.35 3.17 20.26
N ARG A 143 -2.28 1.93 20.73
CA ARG A 143 -3.28 0.93 20.40
C ARG A 143 -3.84 0.30 21.67
N LYS A 144 -5.15 0.13 21.68
CA LYS A 144 -5.84 -0.59 22.74
C LYS A 144 -6.89 -1.50 22.11
N ARG A 145 -6.96 -2.73 22.59
CA ARG A 145 -8.07 -3.62 22.23
C ARG A 145 -9.18 -3.40 23.25
N PRO A 146 -10.41 -3.10 22.81
CA PRO A 146 -11.52 -2.89 23.71
C PRO A 146 -11.97 -4.19 24.37
#